data_d530b968004d6e6761ca8120065c7945
#
_entry.id   d530b968004d6e6761ca8120065c7945
#
_cell.length_a   1.000
_cell.length_b   1.000
_cell.length_c   1.000
_cell.angle_alpha   90.00
_cell.angle_beta   90.00
_cell.angle_gamma   90.00
#
_symmetry.space_group_name_H-M   'P 1'
#
loop_
_entity.id
_entity.type
_entity.pdbx_description
1 polymer ?
#
loop_
_entity_poly.entity_id
_entity_poly.type
_entity_poly.pdbx_seq_one_letter_code
_entity_poly.pdbx_strand_id
1 'polypeptide(L)'
;MRRKGLIMKTINNTKIIGIDHGYGNMKTANCCFPTGITAYEHEPLFTADMLVYGGRYYLIGEGHKEFAPDKVKDEDYYVLTLAAIAKELKAENLTEAHIVIAAGLPLTWTSGQKADFKEYLMKNAEVEFTYKKADYHLYIDDVRIYPQGYAAIASFATTLKGVNLIADIGNGTMNTLYMINGKPQQGKMFTEKFGTYQCTL
;
A
#
# COMPACT_ATOMS: atom_id res chain seq x y z
N MET A 1 6.93 -19.80 17.25
CA MET A 1 6.11 -18.82 18.00
C MET A 1 5.37 -17.95 16.98
N ARG A 2 4.06 -18.15 16.77
CA ARG A 2 3.27 -17.29 15.86
C ARG A 2 3.23 -15.89 16.50
N ARG A 3 3.76 -14.85 15.82
CA ARG A 3 3.51 -13.46 16.21
C ARG A 3 1.99 -13.26 16.21
N LYS A 4 1.41 -12.85 17.34
CA LYS A 4 0.02 -12.36 17.34
C LYS A 4 -0.01 -11.21 16.34
N GLY A 5 -0.86 -11.32 15.31
CA GLY A 5 -1.07 -10.24 14.36
C GLY A 5 -1.51 -8.96 15.10
N LEU A 6 -1.11 -7.82 14.56
CA LEU A 6 -1.61 -6.53 15.04
C LEU A 6 -3.10 -6.44 14.68
N ILE A 7 -3.94 -6.17 15.68
CA ILE A 7 -5.38 -5.94 15.45
C ILE A 7 -5.52 -4.63 14.68
N MET A 8 -6.30 -4.64 13.60
CA MET A 8 -6.60 -3.42 12.84
C MET A 8 -7.29 -2.38 13.74
N LYS A 9 -6.84 -1.13 13.62
CA LYS A 9 -7.51 -0.03 14.32
C LYS A 9 -8.92 0.14 13.77
N THR A 10 -9.90 0.13 14.66
CA THR A 10 -11.32 0.31 14.33
C THR A 10 -11.84 1.58 14.99
N ILE A 11 -12.53 2.43 14.23
CA ILE A 11 -13.19 3.64 14.72
C ILE A 11 -14.62 3.63 14.16
N ASN A 12 -15.61 3.71 15.03
CA ASN A 12 -17.05 3.69 14.65
C ASN A 12 -17.39 2.55 13.65
N ASN A 13 -16.92 1.34 13.93
CA ASN A 13 -17.09 0.14 13.11
C ASN A 13 -16.34 0.17 11.74
N THR A 14 -15.58 1.22 11.43
CA THR A 14 -14.77 1.30 10.22
C THR A 14 -13.32 0.85 10.53
N LYS A 15 -12.79 -0.08 9.75
CA LYS A 15 -11.40 -0.56 9.84
C LYS A 15 -10.45 0.42 9.17
N ILE A 16 -9.36 0.76 9.83
CA ILE A 16 -8.29 1.58 9.23
C ILE A 16 -7.16 0.66 8.81
N ILE A 17 -6.91 0.57 7.51
CA ILE A 17 -5.86 -0.28 6.94
C ILE A 17 -4.77 0.59 6.31
N GLY A 18 -3.58 0.54 6.90
CA GLY A 18 -2.38 1.16 6.32
C GLY A 18 -1.77 0.26 5.24
N ILE A 19 -1.56 0.81 4.04
CA ILE A 19 -0.99 0.08 2.92
C ILE A 19 0.19 0.87 2.34
N ASP A 20 1.37 0.30 2.39
CA ASP A 20 2.55 0.80 1.69
C ASP A 20 2.61 0.15 0.29
N HIS A 21 2.34 0.94 -0.72
CA HIS A 21 2.37 0.56 -2.13
C HIS A 21 3.81 0.63 -2.66
N GLY A 22 4.68 -0.24 -2.15
CA GLY A 22 6.07 -0.29 -2.59
C GLY A 22 6.23 -0.84 -4.02
N TYR A 23 7.35 -0.54 -4.66
CA TYR A 23 7.67 -1.09 -5.99
C TYR A 23 8.13 -2.54 -5.94
N GLY A 24 8.79 -2.95 -4.87
CA GLY A 24 9.21 -4.35 -4.69
C GLY A 24 8.19 -5.18 -3.92
N ASN A 25 7.57 -4.60 -2.91
CA ASN A 25 6.60 -5.27 -2.04
C ASN A 25 5.46 -4.36 -1.63
N MET A 26 4.25 -4.93 -1.62
CA MET A 26 3.10 -4.40 -0.89
C MET A 26 3.24 -4.74 0.58
N LYS A 27 3.00 -3.78 1.47
CA LYS A 27 3.12 -4.00 2.92
C LYS A 27 1.92 -3.43 3.65
N THR A 28 1.49 -4.16 4.68
CA THR A 28 0.48 -3.71 5.64
C THR A 28 0.99 -3.98 7.06
N ALA A 29 0.15 -3.80 8.08
CA ALA A 29 0.53 -4.09 9.45
C ALA A 29 0.90 -5.57 9.67
N ASN A 30 0.22 -6.49 8.99
CA ASN A 30 0.35 -7.94 9.22
C ASN A 30 0.87 -8.72 8.01
N CYS A 31 0.97 -8.12 6.83
CA CYS A 31 1.45 -8.81 5.64
C CYS A 31 2.47 -8.03 4.83
N CYS A 32 3.34 -8.78 4.15
CA CYS A 32 4.26 -8.29 3.15
C CYS A 32 4.29 -9.32 2.02
N PHE A 33 4.09 -8.88 0.78
CA PHE A 33 4.10 -9.74 -0.39
C PHE A 33 4.65 -9.00 -1.61
N PRO A 34 5.23 -9.70 -2.60
CA PRO A 34 5.79 -9.06 -3.79
C PRO A 34 4.76 -8.23 -4.56
N THR A 35 5.17 -7.07 -5.07
CA THR A 35 4.38 -6.23 -5.98
C THR A 35 4.46 -6.83 -7.40
N GLY A 36 4.07 -8.11 -7.52
CA GLY A 36 3.92 -8.82 -8.77
C GLY A 36 2.46 -9.13 -9.01
N ILE A 37 2.01 -9.06 -10.26
CA ILE A 37 0.65 -9.38 -10.65
C ILE A 37 0.63 -9.84 -12.10
N THR A 38 -0.09 -10.92 -12.37
CA THR A 38 -0.33 -11.42 -13.73
C THR A 38 -1.82 -11.61 -13.93
N ALA A 39 -2.38 -10.99 -14.97
CA ALA A 39 -3.80 -11.07 -15.30
C ALA A 39 -4.07 -12.16 -16.33
N TYR A 40 -5.19 -12.86 -16.18
CA TYR A 40 -5.68 -13.91 -17.09
C TYR A 40 -7.16 -13.71 -17.41
N GLU A 41 -7.53 -13.99 -18.64
CA GLU A 41 -8.94 -13.96 -19.10
C GLU A 41 -9.71 -15.22 -18.65
N HIS A 42 -9.01 -16.32 -18.37
CA HIS A 42 -9.58 -17.59 -17.94
C HIS A 42 -8.88 -18.06 -16.67
N GLU A 43 -9.57 -18.89 -15.88
CA GLU A 43 -9.02 -19.41 -14.62
C GLU A 43 -7.73 -20.19 -14.88
N PRO A 44 -6.58 -19.77 -14.30
CA PRO A 44 -5.32 -20.50 -14.47
C PRO A 44 -5.32 -21.78 -13.67
N LEU A 45 -4.51 -22.77 -14.13
CA LEU A 45 -4.43 -24.11 -13.51
C LEU A 45 -3.85 -24.08 -12.07
N PHE A 46 -2.95 -23.12 -11.79
CA PHE A 46 -2.31 -22.95 -10.49
C PHE A 46 -2.81 -21.68 -9.83
N THR A 47 -3.48 -21.77 -8.70
CA THR A 47 -4.31 -20.70 -8.12
C THR A 47 -3.98 -20.35 -6.67
N ALA A 48 -2.71 -20.53 -6.25
CA ALA A 48 -2.36 -20.41 -4.82
C ALA A 48 -2.68 -19.03 -4.21
N ASP A 49 -2.48 -17.93 -4.96
CA ASP A 49 -2.74 -16.55 -4.51
C ASP A 49 -3.63 -15.81 -5.52
N MET A 50 -4.73 -16.46 -5.95
CA MET A 50 -5.64 -15.93 -6.96
C MET A 50 -6.65 -14.95 -6.38
N LEU A 51 -6.82 -13.83 -7.09
CA LEU A 51 -7.89 -12.86 -6.89
C LEU A 51 -8.73 -12.78 -8.17
N VAL A 52 -10.05 -12.76 -8.02
CA VAL A 52 -11.00 -12.57 -9.14
C VAL A 52 -11.71 -11.25 -8.93
N TYR A 53 -11.61 -10.35 -9.90
CA TYR A 53 -12.24 -9.04 -9.87
C TYR A 53 -12.61 -8.61 -11.31
N GLY A 54 -13.81 -8.05 -11.48
CA GLY A 54 -14.28 -7.57 -12.77
C GLY A 54 -14.32 -8.66 -13.87
N GLY A 55 -14.53 -9.92 -13.48
CA GLY A 55 -14.56 -11.07 -14.40
C GLY A 55 -13.19 -11.53 -14.89
N ARG A 56 -12.09 -11.00 -14.36
CA ARG A 56 -10.70 -11.39 -14.67
C ARG A 56 -10.04 -12.07 -13.47
N TYR A 57 -9.05 -12.89 -13.76
CA TYR A 57 -8.28 -13.63 -12.78
C TYR A 57 -6.89 -13.02 -12.64
N TYR A 58 -6.43 -12.83 -11.40
CA TYR A 58 -5.14 -12.21 -11.12
C TYR A 58 -4.35 -13.11 -10.16
N LEU A 59 -3.14 -13.49 -10.54
CA LEU A 59 -2.19 -14.13 -9.62
C LEU A 59 -1.37 -13.05 -8.92
N ILE A 60 -1.48 -13.03 -7.60
CA ILE A 60 -0.86 -12.02 -6.73
C ILE A 60 0.50 -12.50 -6.26
N GLY A 61 1.51 -11.65 -6.38
CA GLY A 61 2.89 -11.94 -5.98
C GLY A 61 3.71 -12.65 -7.06
N GLU A 62 3.12 -12.92 -8.21
CA GLU A 62 3.81 -13.50 -9.36
C GLU A 62 4.13 -12.44 -10.43
N GLY A 63 5.23 -12.66 -11.15
CA GLY A 63 5.75 -11.69 -12.10
C GLY A 63 6.53 -10.56 -11.41
N HIS A 64 7.02 -9.64 -12.22
CA HIS A 64 7.72 -8.44 -11.78
C HIS A 64 7.05 -7.23 -12.39
N LYS A 65 6.56 -6.32 -11.55
CA LYS A 65 6.05 -5.04 -12.04
C LYS A 65 7.25 -4.11 -12.25
N GLU A 66 7.43 -3.67 -13.49
CA GLU A 66 8.43 -2.64 -13.79
C GLU A 66 8.15 -1.37 -12.99
N PHE A 67 9.23 -0.68 -12.64
CA PHE A 67 9.13 0.62 -12.00
C PHE A 67 8.36 1.60 -12.92
N ALA A 68 7.15 1.96 -12.53
CA ALA A 68 6.37 3.01 -13.18
C ALA A 68 6.20 4.19 -12.21
N PRO A 69 6.56 5.42 -12.61
CA PRO A 69 6.39 6.60 -11.77
C PRO A 69 4.91 6.88 -11.46
N ASP A 70 4.02 6.41 -12.31
CA ASP A 70 2.58 6.59 -12.21
C ASP A 70 1.90 5.30 -11.75
N LYS A 71 1.33 5.32 -10.55
CA LYS A 71 0.66 4.17 -9.93
C LYS A 71 -0.80 4.02 -10.37
N VAL A 72 -1.35 5.00 -11.06
CA VAL A 72 -2.75 4.99 -11.53
C VAL A 72 -2.91 4.60 -12.99
N LYS A 73 -1.80 4.28 -13.66
CA LYS A 73 -1.76 4.03 -15.11
C LYS A 73 -2.54 2.78 -15.53
N ASP A 74 -2.60 1.77 -14.66
CA ASP A 74 -3.26 0.50 -14.88
C ASP A 74 -4.04 0.06 -13.63
N GLU A 75 -4.74 -1.06 -13.68
CA GLU A 75 -5.51 -1.60 -12.55
C GLU A 75 -4.69 -2.34 -11.50
N ASP A 76 -3.44 -2.60 -11.75
CA ASP A 76 -2.62 -3.50 -10.94
C ASP A 76 -2.53 -3.08 -9.48
N TYR A 77 -2.22 -1.80 -9.20
CA TYR A 77 -2.16 -1.32 -7.82
C TYR A 77 -3.51 -1.33 -7.11
N TYR A 78 -4.60 -1.19 -7.86
CA TYR A 78 -5.94 -1.34 -7.28
C TYR A 78 -6.20 -2.79 -6.86
N VAL A 79 -5.94 -3.74 -7.73
CA VAL A 79 -6.10 -5.18 -7.44
C VAL A 79 -5.16 -5.63 -6.33
N LEU A 80 -3.91 -5.15 -6.32
CA LEU A 80 -2.95 -5.39 -5.23
C LEU A 80 -3.44 -4.80 -3.90
N THR A 81 -4.15 -3.66 -3.93
CA THR A 81 -4.79 -3.06 -2.75
C THR A 81 -5.92 -3.96 -2.23
N LEU A 82 -6.79 -4.47 -3.11
CA LEU A 82 -7.83 -5.43 -2.72
C LEU A 82 -7.24 -6.69 -2.07
N ALA A 83 -6.16 -7.23 -2.65
CA ALA A 83 -5.44 -8.37 -2.08
C ALA A 83 -4.84 -8.06 -0.70
N ALA A 84 -4.27 -6.88 -0.51
CA ALA A 84 -3.71 -6.43 0.77
C ALA A 84 -4.81 -6.32 1.84
N ILE A 85 -5.97 -5.74 1.49
CA ILE A 85 -7.13 -5.64 2.37
C ILE A 85 -7.65 -7.03 2.75
N ALA A 86 -7.82 -7.93 1.77
CA ALA A 86 -8.28 -9.30 2.02
C ALA A 86 -7.34 -10.07 2.96
N LYS A 87 -6.02 -9.87 2.84
CA LYS A 87 -5.03 -10.50 3.73
C LYS A 87 -5.18 -9.98 5.17
N GLU A 88 -5.42 -8.70 5.36
CA GLU A 88 -5.66 -8.10 6.70
C GLU A 88 -6.98 -8.60 7.30
N LEU A 89 -8.09 -8.56 6.55
CA LEU A 89 -9.39 -9.01 7.02
C LEU A 89 -9.39 -10.49 7.38
N LYS A 90 -8.69 -11.31 6.59
CA LYS A 90 -8.54 -12.74 6.86
C LYS A 90 -7.88 -13.01 8.21
N ALA A 91 -6.95 -12.17 8.66
CA ALA A 91 -6.32 -12.31 9.97
C ALA A 91 -7.32 -12.15 11.15
N GLU A 92 -8.43 -11.45 10.91
CA GLU A 92 -9.55 -11.28 11.86
C GLU A 92 -10.77 -12.15 11.52
N ASN A 93 -10.68 -13.06 10.52
CA ASN A 93 -11.78 -13.89 10.00
C ASN A 93 -12.97 -13.07 9.49
N LEU A 94 -12.69 -11.93 8.85
CA LEU A 94 -13.69 -11.06 8.25
C LEU A 94 -13.64 -11.17 6.72
N THR A 95 -14.80 -11.07 6.09
CA THR A 95 -14.96 -11.00 4.63
C THR A 95 -15.78 -9.78 4.20
N GLU A 96 -16.37 -9.07 5.16
CA GLU A 96 -17.12 -7.83 4.93
C GLU A 96 -16.63 -6.76 5.91
N ALA A 97 -16.43 -5.53 5.43
CA ALA A 97 -16.02 -4.42 6.28
C ALA A 97 -16.22 -3.05 5.63
N HIS A 98 -16.49 -2.05 6.48
CA HIS A 98 -16.25 -0.64 6.18
C HIS A 98 -14.79 -0.30 6.39
N ILE A 99 -14.14 0.37 5.41
CA ILE A 99 -12.69 0.56 5.38
C ILE A 99 -12.31 2.00 5.07
N VAL A 100 -11.36 2.52 5.85
CA VAL A 100 -10.56 3.68 5.49
C VAL A 100 -9.16 3.18 5.10
N ILE A 101 -8.74 3.46 3.87
CA ILE A 101 -7.40 3.12 3.38
C ILE A 101 -6.45 4.27 3.73
N ALA A 102 -5.34 3.98 4.41
CA ALA A 102 -4.23 4.91 4.61
C ALA A 102 -3.08 4.48 3.70
N ALA A 103 -2.90 5.17 2.56
CA ALA A 103 -1.92 4.81 1.54
C ALA A 103 -0.72 5.76 1.51
N GLY A 104 0.44 5.28 1.09
CA GLY A 104 1.68 6.04 0.97
C GLY A 104 2.06 6.36 -0.47
N LEU A 105 2.49 7.60 -0.73
CA LEU A 105 3.18 8.01 -1.96
C LEU A 105 4.60 8.49 -1.65
N PRO A 106 5.54 8.34 -2.61
CA PRO A 106 6.86 8.97 -2.52
C PRO A 106 6.73 10.45 -2.20
N LEU A 107 7.64 10.95 -1.37
CA LEU A 107 7.51 12.25 -0.71
C LEU A 107 7.25 13.42 -1.67
N THR A 108 8.06 13.54 -2.73
CA THR A 108 7.97 14.63 -3.71
C THR A 108 6.80 14.46 -4.68
N TRP A 109 6.23 13.27 -4.80
CA TRP A 109 5.09 13.00 -5.69
C TRP A 109 3.74 13.23 -5.01
N THR A 110 3.72 13.27 -3.67
CA THR A 110 2.49 13.43 -2.88
C THR A 110 1.72 14.69 -3.29
N SER A 111 2.40 15.80 -3.57
CA SER A 111 1.73 17.07 -3.94
C SER A 111 1.07 17.03 -5.32
N GLY A 112 1.65 16.32 -6.29
CA GLY A 112 1.15 16.24 -7.65
C GLY A 112 0.18 15.09 -7.91
N GLN A 113 0.37 13.95 -7.25
CA GLN A 113 -0.37 12.71 -7.53
C GLN A 113 -1.37 12.32 -6.43
N LYS A 114 -1.46 13.10 -5.35
CA LYS A 114 -2.30 12.77 -4.19
C LYS A 114 -3.78 12.65 -4.55
N ALA A 115 -4.29 13.60 -5.34
CA ALA A 115 -5.71 13.62 -5.73
C ALA A 115 -6.03 12.44 -6.65
N ASP A 116 -5.22 12.23 -7.68
CA ASP A 116 -5.41 11.17 -8.67
C ASP A 116 -5.30 9.78 -8.02
N PHE A 117 -4.34 9.60 -7.11
CA PHE A 117 -4.18 8.32 -6.41
C PHE A 117 -5.30 8.06 -5.40
N LYS A 118 -5.82 9.12 -4.76
CA LYS A 118 -7.01 9.01 -3.92
C LYS A 118 -8.22 8.59 -4.75
N GLU A 119 -8.49 9.28 -5.86
CA GLU A 119 -9.60 8.99 -6.78
C GLU A 119 -9.49 7.55 -7.33
N TYR A 120 -8.30 7.16 -7.76
CA TYR A 120 -8.03 5.82 -8.25
C TYR A 120 -8.35 4.72 -7.22
N LEU A 121 -7.98 4.89 -5.96
CA LEU A 121 -8.27 3.93 -4.89
C LEU A 121 -9.73 3.98 -4.43
N MET A 122 -10.42 5.10 -4.65
CA MET A 122 -11.84 5.30 -4.34
C MET A 122 -12.77 5.06 -5.54
N LYS A 123 -12.27 4.59 -6.68
CA LYS A 123 -13.06 4.44 -7.92
C LYS A 123 -14.34 3.62 -7.75
N ASN A 124 -14.37 2.73 -6.75
CA ASN A 124 -15.55 1.99 -6.33
C ASN A 124 -15.73 2.17 -4.83
N ALA A 125 -16.81 2.85 -4.41
CA ALA A 125 -17.16 3.01 -3.00
C ALA A 125 -17.59 1.67 -2.38
N GLU A 126 -18.14 0.78 -3.20
CA GLU A 126 -18.52 -0.59 -2.84
C GLU A 126 -17.88 -1.53 -3.85
N VAL A 127 -17.22 -2.59 -3.37
CA VAL A 127 -16.50 -3.52 -4.23
C VAL A 127 -16.63 -4.95 -3.73
N GLU A 128 -16.98 -5.83 -4.67
CA GLU A 128 -17.01 -7.29 -4.48
C GLU A 128 -15.90 -7.95 -5.28
N PHE A 129 -15.25 -8.91 -4.69
CA PHE A 129 -14.21 -9.72 -5.33
C PHE A 129 -14.01 -11.03 -4.59
N THR A 130 -13.44 -12.02 -5.27
CA THR A 130 -13.06 -13.29 -4.64
C THR A 130 -11.54 -13.32 -4.42
N TYR A 131 -11.07 -13.67 -3.24
CA TYR A 131 -9.66 -13.91 -2.99
C TYR A 131 -9.44 -15.23 -2.27
N LYS A 132 -8.60 -16.13 -2.86
CA LYS A 132 -8.35 -17.48 -2.33
C LYS A 132 -9.65 -18.25 -2.05
N LYS A 133 -10.61 -18.21 -2.97
CA LYS A 133 -11.92 -18.87 -2.89
C LYS A 133 -12.84 -18.35 -1.77
N ALA A 134 -12.53 -17.21 -1.17
CA ALA A 134 -13.42 -16.51 -0.24
C ALA A 134 -13.92 -15.23 -0.92
N ASP A 135 -15.22 -14.99 -0.81
CA ASP A 135 -15.85 -13.79 -1.37
C ASP A 135 -15.75 -12.66 -0.34
N TYR A 136 -15.32 -11.49 -0.82
CA TYR A 136 -15.17 -10.28 -0.02
C TYR A 136 -16.12 -9.20 -0.52
N HIS A 137 -16.72 -8.48 0.44
CA HIS A 137 -17.58 -7.34 0.18
C HIS A 137 -17.08 -6.15 1.03
N LEU A 138 -16.61 -5.10 0.36
CA LEU A 138 -15.97 -3.96 1.03
C LEU A 138 -16.72 -2.66 0.72
N TYR A 139 -16.85 -1.82 1.74
CA TYR A 139 -17.28 -0.43 1.64
C TYR A 139 -16.08 0.48 1.91
N ILE A 140 -15.60 1.19 0.87
CA ILE A 140 -14.47 2.11 0.99
C ILE A 140 -15.00 3.49 1.39
N ASP A 141 -14.97 3.78 2.69
CA ASP A 141 -15.52 5.01 3.26
C ASP A 141 -14.64 6.24 2.96
N ASP A 142 -13.31 6.08 2.97
CA ASP A 142 -12.36 7.15 2.65
C ASP A 142 -10.99 6.58 2.28
N VAL A 143 -10.21 7.36 1.53
CA VAL A 143 -8.79 7.11 1.25
C VAL A 143 -7.97 8.31 1.68
N ARG A 144 -6.95 8.08 2.51
CA ARG A 144 -6.03 9.11 3.00
C ARG A 144 -4.63 8.84 2.52
N ILE A 145 -4.05 9.81 1.81
CA ILE A 145 -2.73 9.68 1.24
C ILE A 145 -1.72 10.44 2.11
N TYR A 146 -0.64 9.73 2.48
CA TYR A 146 0.45 10.23 3.30
C TYR A 146 1.78 10.12 2.56
N PRO A 147 2.75 11.00 2.85
CA PRO A 147 4.12 10.81 2.36
C PRO A 147 4.75 9.56 2.95
N GLN A 148 5.34 8.71 2.10
CA GLN A 148 6.17 7.58 2.55
C GLN A 148 7.36 8.09 3.39
N GLY A 149 7.87 7.24 4.29
CA GLY A 149 8.91 7.62 5.25
C GLY A 149 8.37 8.44 6.44
N TYR A 150 7.52 9.45 6.22
CA TYR A 150 6.91 10.21 7.33
C TYR A 150 5.98 9.35 8.19
N ALA A 151 5.20 8.46 7.58
CA ALA A 151 4.30 7.56 8.30
C ALA A 151 5.04 6.67 9.31
N ALA A 152 6.27 6.25 8.99
CA ALA A 152 7.10 5.42 9.88
C ALA A 152 7.52 6.13 11.18
N ILE A 153 7.61 7.46 11.16
CA ILE A 153 8.05 8.28 12.30
C ILE A 153 6.93 9.08 12.95
N ALA A 154 5.73 9.10 12.37
CA ALA A 154 4.63 9.97 12.78
C ALA A 154 4.30 9.84 14.28
N SER A 155 4.39 8.63 14.85
CA SER A 155 4.08 8.36 16.26
C SER A 155 5.09 8.96 17.25
N PHE A 156 6.33 9.22 16.84
CA PHE A 156 7.38 9.76 17.69
C PHE A 156 8.04 11.03 17.12
N ALA A 157 7.56 11.55 16.00
CA ALA A 157 8.12 12.74 15.38
C ALA A 157 8.24 13.92 16.35
N THR A 158 7.25 14.11 17.23
CA THR A 158 7.23 15.19 18.22
C THR A 158 8.30 15.05 19.33
N THR A 159 8.88 13.85 19.50
CA THR A 159 9.96 13.61 20.48
C THR A 159 11.35 13.91 19.91
N LEU A 160 11.46 14.04 18.58
CA LEU A 160 12.73 14.35 17.91
C LEU A 160 13.16 15.78 18.20
N LYS A 161 14.37 15.94 18.76
CA LYS A 161 14.98 17.24 19.04
C LYS A 161 16.15 17.52 18.09
N GLY A 162 16.42 18.80 17.86
CA GLY A 162 17.52 19.22 17.00
C GLY A 162 17.27 18.91 15.52
N VAL A 163 18.34 18.69 14.78
CA VAL A 163 18.30 18.36 13.35
C VAL A 163 18.32 16.84 13.18
N ASN A 164 17.37 16.33 12.42
CA ASN A 164 17.25 14.91 12.10
C ASN A 164 17.12 14.72 10.59
N LEU A 165 17.82 13.74 10.05
CA LEU A 165 17.70 13.28 8.67
C LEU A 165 17.14 11.86 8.69
N ILE A 166 16.06 11.64 7.98
CA ILE A 166 15.42 10.34 7.85
C ILE A 166 15.56 9.91 6.40
N ALA A 167 16.18 8.76 6.17
CA ALA A 167 16.28 8.13 4.87
C ALA A 167 15.43 6.87 4.86
N ASP A 168 14.39 6.87 4.01
CA ASP A 168 13.56 5.71 3.73
C ASP A 168 14.03 5.11 2.39
N ILE A 169 14.74 4.00 2.47
CA ILE A 169 15.37 3.35 1.31
C ILE A 169 14.50 2.17 0.90
N GLY A 170 13.71 2.39 -0.15
CA GLY A 170 12.87 1.37 -0.76
C GLY A 170 13.58 0.59 -1.88
N ASN A 171 12.83 -0.25 -2.58
CA ASN A 171 13.34 -1.01 -3.72
C ASN A 171 13.66 -0.10 -4.92
N GLY A 172 12.76 0.80 -5.31
CA GLY A 172 12.91 1.68 -6.47
C GLY A 172 13.20 3.15 -6.15
N THR A 173 13.02 3.58 -4.90
CA THR A 173 13.21 4.98 -4.49
C THR A 173 13.85 5.11 -3.13
N MET A 174 14.53 6.23 -2.91
CA MET A 174 14.97 6.71 -1.60
C MET A 174 14.27 8.02 -1.31
N ASN A 175 13.53 8.08 -0.19
CA ASN A 175 12.91 9.31 0.31
C ASN A 175 13.75 9.88 1.45
N THR A 176 14.10 11.15 1.38
CA THR A 176 14.86 11.82 2.43
C THR A 176 14.04 12.96 3.02
N LEU A 177 13.84 12.90 4.35
CA LEU A 177 13.14 13.93 5.11
C LEU A 177 14.15 14.64 6.02
N TYR A 178 14.30 15.94 5.84
CA TYR A 178 15.03 16.79 6.76
C TYR A 178 14.07 17.41 7.77
N MET A 179 14.35 17.26 9.04
CA MET A 179 13.49 17.69 10.14
C MET A 179 14.23 18.54 11.15
N ILE A 180 13.56 19.53 11.71
CA ILE A 180 14.04 20.32 12.84
C ILE A 180 13.00 20.23 13.95
N ASN A 181 13.42 19.73 15.13
CA ASN A 181 12.57 19.54 16.30
C ASN A 181 11.26 18.81 15.94
N GLY A 182 11.36 17.72 15.20
CA GLY A 182 10.23 16.90 14.78
C GLY A 182 9.34 17.48 13.67
N LYS A 183 9.66 18.66 13.15
CA LYS A 183 8.90 19.30 12.06
C LYS A 183 9.61 19.15 10.71
N PRO A 184 8.95 18.55 9.70
CA PRO A 184 9.52 18.45 8.36
C PRO A 184 9.78 19.84 7.75
N GLN A 185 10.89 19.97 7.04
CA GLN A 185 11.30 21.20 6.33
C GLN A 185 11.05 20.99 4.83
N GLN A 186 9.93 21.49 4.30
CA GLN A 186 9.47 21.20 2.93
C GLN A 186 10.53 21.44 1.85
N GLY A 187 11.28 22.54 1.92
CA GLY A 187 12.32 22.83 0.93
C GLY A 187 13.58 21.97 0.99
N LYS A 188 13.65 21.03 1.94
CA LYS A 188 14.82 20.14 2.19
C LYS A 188 14.43 18.67 2.19
N MET A 189 13.38 18.33 1.48
CA MET A 189 12.90 16.96 1.34
C MET A 189 12.96 16.59 -0.14
N PHE A 190 13.40 15.37 -0.44
CA PHE A 190 13.51 14.90 -1.82
C PHE A 190 13.27 13.41 -1.93
N THR A 191 12.92 12.98 -3.13
CA THR A 191 12.81 11.58 -3.54
C THR A 191 13.77 11.36 -4.69
N GLU A 192 14.69 10.41 -4.52
CA GLU A 192 15.55 9.94 -5.60
C GLU A 192 14.99 8.65 -6.20
N LYS A 193 15.08 8.51 -7.52
CA LYS A 193 14.78 7.27 -8.23
C LYS A 193 15.97 6.30 -8.13
N PHE A 194 16.39 6.06 -6.90
CA PHE A 194 17.49 5.18 -6.55
C PHE A 194 17.09 4.41 -5.31
N GLY A 195 17.09 3.09 -5.41
CA GLY A 195 16.72 2.19 -4.33
C GLY A 195 17.62 0.97 -4.31
N THR A 196 17.30 -0.01 -3.47
CA THR A 196 18.11 -1.22 -3.31
C THR A 196 18.23 -2.04 -4.59
N TYR A 197 17.27 -1.96 -5.51
CA TYR A 197 17.34 -2.64 -6.81
C TYR A 197 18.58 -2.22 -7.62
N GLN A 198 18.93 -0.93 -7.63
CA GLN A 198 20.10 -0.43 -8.34
C GLN A 198 21.43 -0.83 -7.67
N CYS A 199 21.40 -1.28 -6.42
CA CYS A 199 22.60 -1.76 -5.73
C CYS A 199 22.90 -3.24 -6.02
N THR A 200 21.98 -3.97 -6.66
CA THR A 200 22.08 -5.40 -6.95
C THR A 200 22.40 -5.70 -8.43
N LEU A 201 22.55 -4.66 -9.25
CA LEU A 201 23.01 -4.72 -10.63
C LEU A 201 24.53 -4.50 -10.68
#